data_bfea832b4fa4a2e1b1a8ad50f339d312
#
_entry.id   bfea832b4fa4a2e1b1a8ad50f339d312
#
_cell.length_a   1.000
_cell.length_b   1.000
_cell.length_c   1.000
_cell.angle_alpha   90.00
_cell.angle_beta   90.00
_cell.angle_gamma   90.00
#
_symmetry.space_group_name_H-M   'P 1'
#
loop_
_entity.id
_entity.type
_entity.pdbx_description
1 polymer ?
#
loop_
_entity_poly.entity_id
_entity_poly.type
_entity_poly.pdbx_seq_one_letter_code
_entity_poly.pdbx_strand_id
1 'polypeptide(L)'
;MEWRSVPANVLAGDRAVVELEGRRILLLRVGDEVHAFDNACPHEGNPLVEGEVLGDVLECAYHGWRFDLATGACLAGDEAAHRYPAELRGEVIRIRLD
;
A
#
# COMPACT_ATOMS: atom_id res chain seq x y z
N MET A 1 14.89 11.41 4.38
CA MET A 1 14.20 10.24 3.82
C MET A 1 14.90 8.98 4.26
N GLU A 2 14.20 8.11 4.92
CA GLU A 2 14.78 6.93 5.49
C GLU A 2 14.16 5.68 4.93
N TRP A 3 15.01 4.71 4.61
CA TRP A 3 14.54 3.41 4.19
C TRP A 3 14.44 2.48 5.39
N ARG A 4 13.36 1.71 5.43
CA ARG A 4 13.18 0.66 6.42
C ARG A 4 13.00 -0.66 5.69
N SER A 5 13.46 -1.73 6.31
CA SER A 5 13.38 -3.05 5.71
C SER A 5 12.53 -3.95 6.58
N VAL A 6 11.67 -4.72 5.94
CA VAL A 6 10.91 -5.77 6.60
C VAL A 6 11.11 -7.08 5.84
N PRO A 7 11.02 -8.24 6.53
CA PRO A 7 11.17 -9.51 5.82
C PRO A 7 10.02 -9.70 4.83
N ALA A 8 10.33 -10.23 3.65
CA ALA A 8 9.29 -10.46 2.66
C ALA A 8 8.25 -11.49 3.12
N ASN A 9 8.60 -12.33 4.09
CA ASN A 9 7.67 -13.33 4.60
C ASN A 9 6.54 -12.76 5.46
N VAL A 10 6.53 -11.44 5.71
CA VAL A 10 5.36 -10.81 6.35
C VAL A 10 4.14 -10.86 5.43
N LEU A 11 4.38 -10.99 4.11
CA LEU A 11 3.28 -11.10 3.16
C LEU A 11 2.68 -12.49 3.24
N ALA A 12 1.54 -12.60 3.92
CA ALA A 12 0.76 -13.83 3.95
C ALA A 12 -0.21 -13.77 2.78
N GLY A 13 0.16 -14.42 1.68
CA GLY A 13 -0.58 -14.27 0.44
C GLY A 13 -0.12 -13.00 -0.28
N ASP A 14 -1.08 -12.12 -0.64
CA ASP A 14 -0.78 -10.94 -1.45
C ASP A 14 -0.64 -9.65 -0.66
N ARG A 15 -0.85 -9.68 0.66
CA ARG A 15 -0.83 -8.43 1.42
C ARG A 15 -0.53 -8.63 2.90
N ALA A 16 -0.12 -7.53 3.52
CA ALA A 16 0.10 -7.48 4.97
C ALA A 16 0.01 -6.02 5.42
N VAL A 17 -0.25 -5.82 6.71
CA VAL A 17 -0.13 -4.50 7.31
C VAL A 17 1.02 -4.56 8.29
N VAL A 18 1.97 -3.64 8.15
CA VAL A 18 3.11 -3.54 9.07
C VAL A 18 3.08 -2.19 9.75
N GLU A 19 3.62 -2.13 10.95
CA GLU A 19 3.73 -0.88 11.67
C GLU A 19 5.18 -0.45 11.70
N LEU A 20 5.46 0.73 11.15
CA LEU A 20 6.80 1.29 11.10
C LEU A 20 6.75 2.73 11.61
N GLU A 21 7.46 2.98 12.71
CA GLU A 21 7.56 4.32 13.29
C GLU A 21 6.18 4.98 13.51
N GLY A 22 5.27 4.20 14.06
CA GLY A 22 3.92 4.70 14.37
C GLY A 22 2.98 4.77 13.18
N ARG A 23 3.42 4.34 12.01
CA ARG A 23 2.60 4.34 10.81
C ARG A 23 2.14 2.93 10.49
N ARG A 24 0.88 2.82 10.11
CA ARG A 24 0.34 1.55 9.62
C ARG A 24 0.44 1.54 8.12
N ILE A 25 1.24 0.63 7.60
CA ILE A 25 1.54 0.59 6.17
C ILE A 25 1.03 -0.70 5.59
N LEU A 26 0.19 -0.57 4.56
CA LEU A 26 -0.31 -1.70 3.79
C LEU A 26 0.71 -2.05 2.72
N LEU A 27 1.12 -3.31 2.71
CA LEU A 27 1.97 -3.85 1.66
C LEU A 27 1.14 -4.75 0.77
N LEU A 28 1.19 -4.50 -0.52
CA LEU A 28 0.48 -5.30 -1.52
C LEU A 28 1.49 -5.87 -2.49
N ARG A 29 1.42 -7.16 -2.73
CA ARG A 29 2.22 -7.79 -3.77
C ARG A 29 1.35 -8.06 -4.98
N VAL A 30 1.75 -7.51 -6.13
CA VAL A 30 1.07 -7.71 -7.40
C VAL A 30 2.12 -8.21 -8.39
N GLY A 31 2.06 -9.50 -8.70
CA GLY A 31 3.10 -10.12 -9.52
C GLY A 31 4.44 -10.07 -8.81
N ASP A 32 5.42 -9.45 -9.44
CA ASP A 32 6.76 -9.31 -8.88
C ASP A 32 6.99 -7.98 -8.20
N GLU A 33 5.95 -7.16 -8.09
CA GLU A 33 6.07 -5.83 -7.51
C GLU A 33 5.38 -5.73 -6.15
N VAL A 34 5.94 -4.91 -5.30
CA VAL A 34 5.36 -4.61 -4.00
C VAL A 34 5.02 -3.13 -3.96
N HIS A 35 3.79 -2.83 -3.52
CA HIS A 35 3.33 -1.47 -3.35
C HIS A 35 3.05 -1.21 -1.88
N ALA A 36 3.38 -0.02 -1.41
CA ALA A 36 3.17 0.35 -0.02
C ALA A 36 2.30 1.59 0.06
N PHE A 37 1.26 1.52 0.88
CA PHE A 37 0.35 2.62 1.10
C PHE A 37 0.12 2.81 2.59
N ASP A 38 -0.19 4.04 2.98
CA ASP A 38 -0.76 4.25 4.30
C ASP A 38 -2.05 3.43 4.37
N ASN A 39 -2.23 2.67 5.45
CA ASN A 39 -3.42 1.81 5.56
C ASN A 39 -4.63 2.62 6.00
N ALA A 40 -4.93 3.66 5.23
CA ALA A 40 -6.04 4.56 5.49
C ALA A 40 -6.50 5.17 4.17
N CYS A 41 -7.78 5.01 3.87
CA CYS A 41 -8.37 5.66 2.71
C CYS A 41 -8.40 7.17 2.99
N PRO A 42 -7.90 8.01 2.07
CA PRO A 42 -7.85 9.45 2.32
C PRO A 42 -9.23 10.07 2.51
N HIS A 43 -10.29 9.40 2.03
CA HIS A 43 -11.63 9.91 2.15
C HIS A 43 -12.14 9.92 3.59
N GLU A 44 -12.04 8.77 4.29
CA GLU A 44 -12.56 8.66 5.67
C GLU A 44 -11.63 7.90 6.62
N GLY A 45 -10.43 7.58 6.19
CA GLY A 45 -9.48 6.88 7.04
C GLY A 45 -9.74 5.40 7.20
N ASN A 46 -10.63 4.82 6.41
CA ASN A 46 -10.93 3.39 6.49
C ASN A 46 -9.73 2.55 6.04
N PRO A 47 -9.54 1.35 6.64
CA PRO A 47 -8.38 0.54 6.31
C PRO A 47 -8.39 0.08 4.85
N LEU A 48 -7.35 0.42 4.10
CA LEU A 48 -7.24 0.02 2.70
C LEU A 48 -6.94 -1.48 2.55
N VAL A 49 -6.46 -2.13 3.60
CA VAL A 49 -6.14 -3.56 3.54
C VAL A 49 -7.37 -4.41 3.20
N GLU A 50 -8.56 -3.91 3.51
CA GLU A 50 -9.80 -4.63 3.20
C GLU A 50 -10.26 -4.41 1.78
N GLY A 51 -9.56 -3.59 1.03
CA GLY A 51 -9.91 -3.30 -0.35
C GLY A 51 -9.56 -4.42 -1.31
N GLU A 52 -9.93 -4.24 -2.57
CA GLU A 52 -9.72 -5.23 -3.61
C GLU A 52 -8.76 -4.70 -4.66
N VAL A 53 -7.84 -5.55 -5.09
CA VAL A 53 -6.92 -5.22 -6.17
C VAL A 53 -7.55 -5.65 -7.48
N LEU A 54 -7.75 -4.70 -8.38
CA LEU A 54 -8.36 -4.93 -9.69
C LEU A 54 -7.36 -4.48 -10.75
N GLY A 55 -6.52 -5.41 -11.22
CA GLY A 55 -5.46 -5.08 -12.15
C GLY A 55 -4.46 -4.12 -11.51
N ASP A 56 -4.38 -2.90 -12.02
CA ASP A 56 -3.46 -1.87 -11.52
C ASP A 56 -4.12 -0.90 -10.54
N VAL A 57 -5.27 -1.28 -10.01
CA VAL A 57 -6.11 -0.40 -9.19
C VAL A 57 -6.42 -1.06 -7.86
N LEU A 58 -6.38 -0.27 -6.79
CA LEU A 58 -6.84 -0.68 -5.47
C LEU A 58 -8.17 0.00 -5.20
N GLU A 59 -9.22 -0.79 -4.95
CA GLU A 59 -10.53 -0.26 -4.63
C GLU A 59 -10.79 -0.33 -3.13
N CYS A 60 -11.14 0.81 -2.54
CA CYS A 60 -11.48 0.86 -1.12
C CYS A 60 -12.78 0.10 -0.87
N ALA A 61 -12.80 -0.76 0.15
CA ALA A 61 -13.96 -1.60 0.44
C ALA A 61 -15.19 -0.83 0.93
N TYR A 62 -14.99 0.39 1.45
CA TYR A 62 -16.07 1.11 2.13
C TYR A 62 -16.89 2.00 1.21
N HIS A 63 -16.25 2.65 0.24
CA HIS A 63 -16.97 3.58 -0.64
C HIS A 63 -16.66 3.37 -2.11
N GLY A 64 -15.90 2.33 -2.44
CA GLY A 64 -15.59 2.02 -3.83
C GLY A 64 -14.63 3.00 -4.50
N TRP A 65 -13.92 3.81 -3.72
CA TRP A 65 -12.92 4.71 -4.27
C TRP A 65 -11.77 3.90 -4.84
N ARG A 66 -11.26 4.32 -5.99
CA ARG A 66 -10.21 3.59 -6.69
C ARG A 66 -8.94 4.40 -6.78
N PHE A 67 -7.83 3.74 -6.53
CA PHE A 67 -6.51 4.37 -6.52
C PHE A 67 -5.57 3.62 -7.44
N ASP A 68 -4.77 4.38 -8.19
CA ASP A 68 -3.75 3.81 -9.04
C ASP A 68 -2.64 3.21 -8.15
N LEU A 69 -2.31 1.93 -8.35
CA LEU A 69 -1.28 1.28 -7.54
C LEU A 69 0.10 1.90 -7.73
N ALA A 70 0.41 2.36 -8.92
CA ALA A 70 1.74 2.89 -9.20
C ALA A 70 1.96 4.28 -8.63
N THR A 71 0.91 5.08 -8.48
CA THR A 71 1.03 6.48 -8.08
C THR A 71 0.28 6.85 -6.82
N GLY A 72 -0.76 6.07 -6.46
CA GLY A 72 -1.65 6.41 -5.37
C GLY A 72 -2.74 7.40 -5.76
N ALA A 73 -2.75 7.89 -6.98
CA ALA A 73 -3.73 8.87 -7.42
C ALA A 73 -5.14 8.30 -7.38
N CYS A 74 -6.09 9.11 -6.91
CA CYS A 74 -7.49 8.72 -6.93
C CYS A 74 -8.03 8.87 -8.35
N LEU A 75 -8.70 7.83 -8.85
CA LEU A 75 -9.21 7.83 -10.21
C LEU A 75 -10.56 8.53 -10.33
N ALA A 76 -11.19 8.84 -9.19
CA ALA A 76 -12.51 9.45 -9.18
C ALA A 76 -12.56 10.83 -8.54
N GLY A 77 -11.43 11.34 -8.05
CA GLY A 77 -11.40 12.63 -7.35
C GLY A 77 -9.99 13.16 -7.24
N ASP A 78 -9.81 14.16 -6.37
CA ASP A 78 -8.54 14.85 -6.22
C ASP A 78 -7.67 14.31 -5.08
N GLU A 79 -8.23 13.47 -4.22
CA GLU A 79 -7.50 12.97 -3.07
C GLU A 79 -6.70 11.73 -3.44
N ALA A 80 -5.42 11.74 -3.13
CA ALA A 80 -4.56 10.60 -3.41
C ALA A 80 -4.34 9.79 -2.14
N ALA A 81 -4.22 8.47 -2.28
CA ALA A 81 -3.76 7.64 -1.19
C ALA A 81 -2.28 7.92 -0.97
N HIS A 82 -1.85 7.92 0.29
CA HIS A 82 -0.44 8.15 0.58
C HIS A 82 0.35 6.89 0.23
N ARG A 83 1.19 7.00 -0.78
CA ARG A 83 2.00 5.89 -1.27
C ARG A 83 3.45 6.07 -0.87
N TYR A 84 4.05 5.02 -0.34
CA TYR A 84 5.47 5.01 -0.01
C TYR A 84 6.24 4.27 -1.10
N PRO A 85 7.40 4.78 -1.52
CA PRO A 85 8.26 4.00 -2.40
C PRO A 85 8.64 2.70 -1.71
N ALA A 86 8.52 1.61 -2.44
CA ALA A 86 8.83 0.28 -1.91
C ALA A 86 9.42 -0.59 -2.99
N GLU A 87 10.29 -1.51 -2.59
CA GLU A 87 10.88 -2.45 -3.52
C GLU A 87 11.12 -3.79 -2.85
N LEU A 88 10.98 -4.85 -3.62
CA LEU A 88 11.28 -6.19 -3.16
C LEU A 88 12.69 -6.54 -3.60
N ARG A 89 13.55 -6.83 -2.64
CA ARG A 89 14.93 -7.23 -2.90
C ARG A 89 15.22 -8.56 -2.24
N GLY A 90 15.16 -9.63 -3.01
CA GLY A 90 15.36 -10.97 -2.48
C GLY A 90 14.31 -11.30 -1.44
N GLU A 91 14.73 -11.49 -0.19
CA GLU A 91 13.82 -11.84 0.90
C GLU A 91 13.46 -10.65 1.78
N VAL A 92 13.71 -9.43 1.29
CA VAL A 92 13.51 -8.22 2.06
C VAL A 92 12.67 -7.23 1.24
N ILE A 93 11.74 -6.57 1.91
CA ILE A 93 11.00 -5.45 1.33
C ILE A 93 11.55 -4.17 1.93
N ARG A 94 11.97 -3.24 1.07
CA ARG A 94 12.46 -1.95 1.50
C ARG A 94 11.40 -0.89 1.24
N ILE A 95 11.13 -0.08 2.26
CA ILE A 95 10.10 0.95 2.21
C ILE A 95 10.74 2.28 2.59
N ARG A 96 10.51 3.31 1.79
CA ARG A 96 11.04 4.64 2.11
C ARG A 96 9.97 5.43 2.85
N LEU A 97 10.30 5.84 4.07
CA LEU A 97 9.41 6.66 4.88
C LEU A 97 9.71 8.14 4.64
N ASP A 98 8.73 8.86 4.23
CA ASP A 98 8.83 10.30 3.97
C ASP A 98 8.31 11.10 5.15
#